data_eacab968d07821dcce13d741ca655000
#
_entry.id   eacab968d07821dcce13d741ca655000
#
_cell.length_a   1.000
_cell.length_b   1.000
_cell.length_c   1.000
_cell.angle_alpha   90.00
_cell.angle_beta   90.00
_cell.angle_gamma   90.00
#
_symmetry.space_group_name_H-M   'P 1'
#
loop_
_entity.id
_entity.type
_entity.pdbx_description
1 polymer ?
#
loop_
_entity_poly.entity_id
_entity_poly.type
_entity_poly.pdbx_seq_one_letter_code
_entity_poly.pdbx_strand_id
1 'polypeptide(L)'
;MGTFVVTAGHSNTDPGAVANGRKEAEIAYDMRNMIASKLRALGHKVFTDGDGKENQPLSQAIKLVSNGLAIEIHCNAASNPAASGVECISLPKHKALCQRLSNAIAATTKDNVRGDNGWIDQSKSARGKLGFVEAGGIIVELFFLSNKGALERYKEVKWLVASAIVGELVK
;
A
#
# COMPACT_ATOMS: atom_id res chain seq x y z
N MET A 1 22.33 3.00 3.05
CA MET A 1 21.52 3.80 2.09
C MET A 1 20.88 2.85 1.10
N GLY A 2 19.56 2.86 0.96
CA GLY A 2 18.83 1.96 0.06
C GLY A 2 18.10 2.74 -1.04
N THR A 3 17.56 2.00 -2.02
CA THR A 3 16.73 2.56 -3.09
C THR A 3 15.34 1.95 -3.00
N PHE A 4 14.32 2.79 -2.97
CA PHE A 4 12.92 2.41 -2.83
C PHE A 4 12.09 2.95 -3.99
N VAL A 5 11.04 2.22 -4.32
CA VAL A 5 9.97 2.65 -5.23
C VAL A 5 8.68 2.68 -4.43
N VAL A 6 8.02 3.81 -4.37
CA VAL A 6 6.75 3.98 -3.65
C VAL A 6 5.74 4.57 -4.62
N THR A 7 4.74 3.80 -4.99
CA THR A 7 3.70 4.19 -5.95
C THR A 7 2.32 4.20 -5.30
N ALA A 8 1.40 4.90 -5.90
CA ALA A 8 0.01 4.91 -5.49
C ALA A 8 -0.83 4.10 -6.49
N GLY A 9 -1.69 3.23 -5.99
CA GLY A 9 -2.63 2.52 -6.84
C GLY A 9 -3.56 3.46 -7.59
N HIS A 10 -4.15 2.96 -8.68
CA HIS A 10 -5.06 3.71 -9.55
C HIS A 10 -4.38 4.85 -10.32
N SER A 11 -5.06 5.98 -10.56
CA SER A 11 -4.49 7.13 -11.28
C SER A 11 -5.34 8.38 -11.10
N ASN A 12 -4.93 9.49 -11.72
CA ASN A 12 -5.76 10.71 -11.75
C ASN A 12 -7.10 10.53 -12.49
N THR A 13 -7.21 9.53 -13.37
CA THR A 13 -8.43 9.21 -14.12
C THR A 13 -9.15 7.95 -13.64
N ASP A 14 -8.53 7.17 -12.76
CA ASP A 14 -9.10 5.98 -12.12
C ASP A 14 -9.19 6.20 -10.61
N PRO A 15 -10.37 6.41 -10.03
CA PRO A 15 -10.52 6.68 -8.60
C PRO A 15 -10.29 5.45 -7.72
N GLY A 16 -10.27 4.23 -8.29
CA GLY A 16 -10.34 2.99 -7.52
C GLY A 16 -11.67 2.82 -6.80
N ALA A 17 -11.65 2.18 -5.65
CA ALA A 17 -12.84 2.07 -4.80
C ALA A 17 -13.32 3.46 -4.34
N VAL A 18 -14.64 3.63 -4.34
CA VAL A 18 -15.29 4.85 -3.82
C VAL A 18 -16.28 4.43 -2.74
N ALA A 19 -16.01 4.79 -1.50
CA ALA A 19 -16.85 4.45 -0.36
C ALA A 19 -16.67 5.48 0.76
N ASN A 20 -17.70 5.64 1.59
CA ASN A 20 -17.68 6.55 2.74
C ASN A 20 -17.21 7.98 2.40
N GLY A 21 -17.56 8.48 1.19
CA GLY A 21 -17.21 9.81 0.72
C GLY A 21 -15.72 9.99 0.34
N ARG A 22 -14.95 8.90 0.19
CA ARG A 22 -13.53 8.93 -0.18
C ARG A 22 -13.25 8.06 -1.41
N LYS A 23 -12.20 8.43 -2.13
CA LYS A 23 -11.65 7.65 -3.24
C LYS A 23 -10.36 6.98 -2.81
N GLU A 24 -10.17 5.74 -3.21
CA GLU A 24 -8.94 4.99 -2.93
C GLU A 24 -7.68 5.69 -3.44
N ALA A 25 -7.72 6.19 -4.68
CA ALA A 25 -6.60 6.91 -5.28
C ALA A 25 -6.12 8.10 -4.43
N GLU A 26 -7.05 8.84 -3.76
CA GLU A 26 -6.70 9.96 -2.89
C GLU A 26 -5.95 9.51 -1.64
N ILE A 27 -6.35 8.39 -1.04
CA ILE A 27 -5.68 7.80 0.11
C ILE A 27 -4.32 7.25 -0.29
N ALA A 28 -4.27 6.61 -1.46
CA ALA A 28 -3.04 6.01 -1.97
C ALA A 28 -1.96 7.06 -2.24
N TYR A 29 -2.26 8.16 -2.96
CA TYR A 29 -1.23 9.18 -3.21
C TYR A 29 -0.83 9.96 -1.95
N ASP A 30 -1.75 10.20 -1.02
CA ASP A 30 -1.45 10.85 0.26
C ASP A 30 -0.46 9.99 1.07
N MET A 31 -0.70 8.69 1.20
CA MET A 31 0.20 7.76 1.88
C MET A 31 1.54 7.59 1.15
N ARG A 32 1.55 7.47 -0.18
CA ARG A 32 2.76 7.45 -1.00
C ARG A 32 3.65 8.66 -0.68
N ASN A 33 3.08 9.85 -0.67
CA ASN A 33 3.82 11.10 -0.42
C ASN A 33 4.43 11.13 0.98
N MET A 34 3.68 10.68 2.00
CA MET A 34 4.18 10.60 3.37
C MET A 34 5.35 9.62 3.50
N ILE A 35 5.24 8.42 2.91
CA ILE A 35 6.30 7.40 2.93
C ILE A 35 7.53 7.91 2.18
N ALA A 36 7.35 8.44 0.97
CA ALA A 36 8.46 8.95 0.16
C ALA A 36 9.22 10.09 0.87
N SER A 37 8.49 11.03 1.47
CA SER A 37 9.09 12.13 2.26
C SER A 37 9.94 11.60 3.42
N LYS A 38 9.41 10.63 4.20
CA LYS A 38 10.13 10.02 5.33
C LYS A 38 11.39 9.26 4.89
N LEU A 39 11.30 8.46 3.83
CA LEU A 39 12.45 7.72 3.30
C LEU A 39 13.54 8.68 2.78
N ARG A 40 13.16 9.76 2.08
CA ARG A 40 14.10 10.80 1.62
C ARG A 40 14.76 11.52 2.81
N ALA A 41 14.02 11.83 3.85
CA ALA A 41 14.55 12.43 5.08
C ALA A 41 15.58 11.54 5.79
N LEU A 42 15.47 10.21 5.63
CA LEU A 42 16.47 9.24 6.12
C LEU A 42 17.66 9.03 5.15
N GLY A 43 17.75 9.81 4.07
CA GLY A 43 18.85 9.74 3.11
C GLY A 43 18.72 8.64 2.05
N HIS A 44 17.54 8.03 1.89
CA HIS A 44 17.32 7.02 0.87
C HIS A 44 16.96 7.63 -0.49
N LYS A 45 17.31 6.94 -1.57
CA LYS A 45 16.85 7.27 -2.93
C LYS A 45 15.42 6.74 -3.11
N VAL A 46 14.49 7.60 -3.56
CA VAL A 46 13.08 7.23 -3.69
C VAL A 46 12.54 7.64 -5.05
N PHE A 47 12.01 6.68 -5.79
CA PHE A 47 11.25 6.87 -7.02
C PHE A 47 9.74 6.80 -6.71
N THR A 48 8.96 7.65 -7.36
CA THR A 48 7.49 7.72 -7.21
C THR A 48 6.85 7.87 -8.59
N ASP A 49 5.60 7.42 -8.72
CA ASP A 49 4.77 7.55 -9.92
C ASP A 49 4.02 8.88 -10.03
N GLY A 50 4.43 9.85 -9.25
CA GLY A 50 3.89 11.21 -9.23
C GLY A 50 4.27 11.93 -7.95
N ASP A 51 3.85 13.20 -7.84
CA ASP A 51 4.07 14.04 -6.66
C ASP A 51 2.80 14.81 -6.31
N GLY A 52 2.63 15.13 -5.02
CA GLY A 52 1.42 15.77 -4.54
C GLY A 52 0.16 14.96 -4.94
N LYS A 53 -0.72 15.55 -5.73
CA LYS A 53 -1.95 14.91 -6.23
C LYS A 53 -1.77 14.19 -7.57
N GLU A 54 -0.60 14.30 -8.19
CA GLU A 54 -0.32 13.57 -9.41
C GLU A 54 -0.21 12.08 -9.11
N ASN A 55 -0.91 11.27 -9.89
CA ASN A 55 -0.92 9.83 -9.80
C ASN A 55 -0.97 9.24 -11.20
N GLN A 56 0.15 8.69 -11.65
CA GLN A 56 0.32 8.15 -12.98
C GLN A 56 -0.37 6.77 -13.10
N PRO A 57 -0.74 6.34 -14.32
CA PRO A 57 -1.35 5.04 -14.51
C PRO A 57 -0.38 3.89 -14.18
N LEU A 58 -0.95 2.71 -13.87
CA LEU A 58 -0.24 1.48 -13.49
C LEU A 58 0.96 1.16 -14.41
N SER A 59 0.83 1.40 -15.71
CA SER A 59 1.93 1.16 -16.66
C SER A 59 3.20 1.96 -16.37
N GLN A 60 3.08 3.13 -15.75
CA GLN A 60 4.22 3.94 -15.32
C GLN A 60 4.77 3.43 -13.99
N ALA A 61 3.90 3.07 -13.03
CA ALA A 61 4.31 2.46 -11.78
C ALA A 61 5.11 1.18 -12.01
N ILE A 62 4.66 0.29 -12.91
CA ILE A 62 5.37 -0.94 -13.27
C ILE A 62 6.79 -0.68 -13.79
N LYS A 63 7.00 0.34 -14.62
CA LYS A 63 8.33 0.69 -15.14
C LYS A 63 9.34 1.05 -14.05
N LEU A 64 8.86 1.53 -12.91
CA LEU A 64 9.70 1.93 -11.80
C LEU A 64 10.20 0.74 -10.95
N VAL A 65 9.48 -0.40 -10.96
CA VAL A 65 9.71 -1.52 -10.04
C VAL A 65 11.17 -2.01 -10.05
N SER A 66 11.83 -2.01 -11.20
CA SER A 66 13.22 -2.45 -11.35
C SER A 66 14.26 -1.53 -10.67
N ASN A 67 13.88 -0.34 -10.23
CA ASN A 67 14.81 0.61 -9.62
C ASN A 67 15.14 0.31 -8.15
N GLY A 68 14.34 -0.51 -7.44
CA GLY A 68 14.58 -0.78 -6.03
C GLY A 68 13.50 -1.65 -5.38
N LEU A 69 13.48 -1.69 -4.05
CA LEU A 69 12.39 -2.33 -3.31
C LEU A 69 11.10 -1.54 -3.55
N ALA A 70 10.12 -2.17 -4.21
CA ALA A 70 8.93 -1.51 -4.71
C ALA A 70 7.69 -1.88 -3.92
N ILE A 71 6.95 -0.87 -3.47
CA ILE A 71 5.62 -1.00 -2.88
C ILE A 71 4.61 -0.11 -3.62
N GLU A 72 3.38 -0.60 -3.77
CA GLU A 72 2.24 0.16 -4.29
C GLU A 72 1.13 0.21 -3.24
N ILE A 73 0.62 1.39 -2.96
CA ILE A 73 -0.37 1.63 -1.90
C ILE A 73 -1.78 1.52 -2.45
N HIS A 74 -2.60 0.75 -1.77
CA HIS A 74 -4.01 0.47 -2.08
C HIS A 74 -4.88 0.47 -0.83
N CYS A 75 -6.19 0.42 -1.05
CA CYS A 75 -7.19 0.10 -0.04
C CYS A 75 -8.13 -0.98 -0.57
N ASN A 76 -8.43 -1.98 0.23
CA ASN A 76 -9.46 -2.96 -0.08
C ASN A 76 -10.87 -2.33 -0.06
N ALA A 77 -11.81 -2.99 -0.72
CA ALA A 77 -13.23 -2.71 -0.61
C ALA A 77 -14.03 -4.00 -0.76
N ALA A 78 -15.17 -4.07 -0.09
CA ALA A 78 -16.10 -5.19 -0.18
C ALA A 78 -17.56 -4.69 -0.09
N SER A 79 -18.49 -5.50 -0.60
CA SER A 79 -19.92 -5.24 -0.44
C SER A 79 -20.37 -5.34 1.03
N ASN A 80 -19.71 -6.20 1.82
CA ASN A 80 -19.93 -6.26 3.26
C ASN A 80 -19.19 -5.10 3.96
N PRO A 81 -19.88 -4.13 4.56
CA PRO A 81 -19.25 -2.98 5.22
C PRO A 81 -18.52 -3.36 6.52
N ALA A 82 -18.71 -4.58 7.03
CA ALA A 82 -17.98 -5.11 8.18
C ALA A 82 -16.63 -5.76 7.79
N ALA A 83 -16.35 -5.95 6.50
CA ALA A 83 -15.06 -6.46 6.06
C ALA A 83 -13.94 -5.54 6.54
N SER A 84 -12.87 -6.12 7.10
CA SER A 84 -11.76 -5.37 7.69
C SER A 84 -10.45 -6.15 7.58
N GLY A 85 -9.36 -5.48 7.86
CA GLY A 85 -8.05 -6.06 7.98
C GLY A 85 -7.04 -5.56 6.94
N VAL A 86 -5.77 -5.80 7.25
CA VAL A 86 -4.60 -5.39 6.48
C VAL A 86 -4.01 -6.59 5.78
N GLU A 87 -3.55 -6.43 4.55
CA GLU A 87 -2.84 -7.48 3.82
C GLU A 87 -1.83 -6.88 2.84
N CYS A 88 -0.79 -7.64 2.54
CA CYS A 88 0.11 -7.36 1.43
C CYS A 88 0.08 -8.51 0.44
N ILE A 89 0.09 -8.19 -0.84
CA ILE A 89 0.06 -9.18 -1.93
C ILE A 89 1.40 -9.13 -2.64
N SER A 90 2.06 -10.27 -2.78
CA SER A 90 3.36 -10.36 -3.46
C SER A 90 3.66 -11.77 -3.98
N LEU A 91 4.78 -11.89 -4.67
CA LEU A 91 5.43 -13.18 -4.92
C LEU A 91 6.03 -13.72 -3.60
N PRO A 92 6.24 -15.06 -3.48
CA PRO A 92 6.76 -15.69 -2.25
C PRO A 92 8.06 -15.10 -1.70
N LYS A 93 8.93 -14.58 -2.57
CA LYS A 93 10.20 -13.97 -2.18
C LYS A 93 10.06 -12.79 -1.21
N HIS A 94 8.90 -12.13 -1.18
CA HIS A 94 8.62 -10.98 -0.31
C HIS A 94 7.72 -11.32 0.88
N LYS A 95 7.37 -12.60 1.09
CA LYS A 95 6.45 -13.03 2.15
C LYS A 95 6.80 -12.45 3.51
N ALA A 96 8.05 -12.60 3.96
CA ALA A 96 8.46 -12.13 5.29
C ALA A 96 8.31 -10.61 5.47
N LEU A 97 8.62 -9.83 4.44
CA LEU A 97 8.43 -8.38 4.46
C LEU A 97 6.93 -8.02 4.47
N CYS A 98 6.11 -8.68 3.66
CA CYS A 98 4.67 -8.50 3.64
C CYS A 98 4.05 -8.74 5.02
N GLN A 99 4.45 -9.82 5.69
CA GLN A 99 3.98 -10.14 7.04
C GLN A 99 4.36 -9.04 8.04
N ARG A 100 5.59 -8.55 8.01
CA ARG A 100 6.02 -7.44 8.89
C ARG A 100 5.27 -6.14 8.59
N LEU A 101 5.12 -5.76 7.33
CA LEU A 101 4.38 -4.56 6.92
C LEU A 101 2.92 -4.62 7.40
N SER A 102 2.22 -5.71 7.10
CA SER A 102 0.81 -5.86 7.47
C SER A 102 0.62 -5.85 8.98
N ASN A 103 1.47 -6.53 9.73
CA ASN A 103 1.40 -6.53 11.21
C ASN A 103 1.68 -5.14 11.79
N ALA A 104 2.65 -4.40 11.26
CA ALA A 104 2.97 -3.05 11.74
C ALA A 104 1.81 -2.06 11.45
N ILE A 105 1.20 -2.14 10.28
CA ILE A 105 0.02 -1.34 9.92
C ILE A 105 -1.16 -1.71 10.82
N ALA A 106 -1.46 -3.00 10.96
CA ALA A 106 -2.58 -3.49 11.77
C ALA A 106 -2.46 -3.09 13.24
N ALA A 107 -1.27 -3.21 13.81
CA ALA A 107 -0.99 -2.75 15.18
C ALA A 107 -1.24 -1.25 15.35
N THR A 108 -0.86 -0.43 14.36
CA THR A 108 -1.04 1.02 14.38
C THR A 108 -2.50 1.44 14.24
N THR A 109 -3.25 0.77 13.35
CA THR A 109 -4.66 1.06 13.07
C THR A 109 -5.62 0.32 13.98
N LYS A 110 -5.13 -0.57 14.84
CA LYS A 110 -5.94 -1.49 15.67
C LYS A 110 -6.91 -2.33 14.82
N ASP A 111 -6.40 -2.82 13.72
CA ASP A 111 -7.12 -3.72 12.81
C ASP A 111 -6.48 -5.12 12.84
N ASN A 112 -7.11 -6.12 12.19
CA ASN A 112 -6.54 -7.46 12.06
C ASN A 112 -5.69 -7.60 10.80
N VAL A 113 -4.87 -8.63 10.75
CA VAL A 113 -4.17 -9.05 9.53
C VAL A 113 -4.98 -10.14 8.82
N ARG A 114 -4.87 -10.20 7.50
CA ARG A 114 -5.54 -11.18 6.63
C ARG A 114 -4.53 -12.15 6.03
N GLY A 115 -5.04 -13.20 5.39
CA GLY A 115 -4.21 -14.19 4.71
C GLY A 115 -3.27 -14.94 5.64
N ASP A 116 -2.08 -15.26 5.17
CA ASP A 116 -1.03 -15.93 5.93
C ASP A 116 -0.24 -14.89 6.74
N ASN A 117 -0.75 -14.56 7.92
CA ASN A 117 -0.18 -13.56 8.83
C ASN A 117 0.13 -12.21 8.13
N GLY A 118 -0.79 -11.75 7.29
CA GLY A 118 -0.67 -10.48 6.56
C GLY A 118 -0.13 -10.61 5.14
N TRP A 119 0.19 -11.81 4.68
CA TRP A 119 0.62 -12.05 3.31
C TRP A 119 -0.40 -12.86 2.51
N ILE A 120 -0.62 -12.43 1.29
CA ILE A 120 -1.37 -13.17 0.28
C ILE A 120 -0.45 -13.45 -0.91
N ASP A 121 -0.29 -14.73 -1.25
CA ASP A 121 0.34 -15.09 -2.53
C ASP A 121 -0.53 -14.58 -3.67
N GLN A 122 0.09 -13.95 -4.67
CA GLN A 122 -0.63 -13.42 -5.82
C GLN A 122 -1.56 -14.47 -6.47
N SER A 123 -1.14 -15.73 -6.52
CA SER A 123 -1.93 -16.81 -7.09
C SER A 123 -3.27 -17.05 -6.38
N LYS A 124 -3.41 -16.57 -5.15
CA LYS A 124 -4.61 -16.64 -4.31
C LYS A 124 -5.37 -15.32 -4.23
N SER A 125 -4.90 -14.27 -4.90
CA SER A 125 -5.61 -12.99 -4.94
C SER A 125 -6.90 -13.11 -5.75
N ALA A 126 -7.94 -12.37 -5.36
CA ALA A 126 -9.23 -12.37 -6.05
C ALA A 126 -9.13 -11.87 -7.51
N ARG A 127 -8.08 -11.12 -7.84
CA ARG A 127 -7.83 -10.56 -9.18
C ARG A 127 -6.87 -11.41 -10.02
N GLY A 128 -6.32 -12.50 -9.48
CA GLY A 128 -5.32 -13.33 -10.16
C GLY A 128 -3.99 -12.59 -10.34
N LYS A 129 -3.47 -12.57 -11.57
CA LYS A 129 -2.19 -11.92 -11.88
C LYS A 129 -2.30 -10.39 -11.79
N LEU A 130 -1.40 -9.80 -11.02
CA LEU A 130 -1.30 -8.37 -10.78
C LEU A 130 0.00 -7.84 -11.40
N GLY A 131 -0.09 -6.95 -12.39
CA GLY A 131 1.07 -6.49 -13.16
C GLY A 131 2.21 -5.94 -12.32
N PHE A 132 1.91 -5.18 -11.26
CA PHE A 132 2.92 -4.64 -10.34
C PHE A 132 3.65 -5.75 -9.57
N VAL A 133 2.92 -6.80 -9.14
CA VAL A 133 3.48 -7.95 -8.44
C VAL A 133 4.28 -8.84 -9.38
N GLU A 134 3.80 -9.08 -10.61
CA GLU A 134 4.55 -9.83 -11.64
C GLU A 134 5.89 -9.16 -11.96
N ALA A 135 5.94 -7.82 -11.96
CA ALA A 135 7.18 -7.06 -12.11
C ALA A 135 8.11 -7.17 -10.89
N GLY A 136 7.65 -7.73 -9.77
CA GLY A 136 8.45 -7.95 -8.56
C GLY A 136 8.13 -7.00 -7.40
N GLY A 137 7.08 -6.20 -7.50
CA GLY A 137 6.64 -5.29 -6.43
C GLY A 137 5.74 -5.96 -5.39
N ILE A 138 5.35 -5.19 -4.38
CA ILE A 138 4.45 -5.55 -3.29
C ILE A 138 3.25 -4.60 -3.33
N ILE A 139 2.03 -5.12 -3.35
CA ILE A 139 0.81 -4.34 -3.12
C ILE A 139 0.52 -4.32 -1.62
N VAL A 140 0.29 -3.14 -1.07
CA VAL A 140 -0.04 -2.92 0.34
C VAL A 140 -1.47 -2.43 0.44
N GLU A 141 -2.36 -3.28 0.94
CA GLU A 141 -3.77 -2.97 1.22
C GLU A 141 -3.89 -2.47 2.66
N LEU A 142 -4.00 -1.16 2.83
CA LEU A 142 -3.93 -0.48 4.13
C LEU A 142 -5.09 -0.85 5.08
N PHE A 143 -6.30 -0.96 4.52
CA PHE A 143 -7.55 -1.27 5.23
C PHE A 143 -8.69 -1.38 4.21
N PHE A 144 -9.91 -1.73 4.66
CA PHE A 144 -11.11 -1.73 3.81
C PHE A 144 -11.77 -0.35 3.80
N LEU A 145 -11.73 0.35 2.66
CA LEU A 145 -12.36 1.67 2.48
C LEU A 145 -13.87 1.62 2.69
N SER A 146 -14.51 0.49 2.38
CA SER A 146 -15.93 0.23 2.63
C SER A 146 -16.29 0.14 4.12
N ASN A 147 -15.31 -0.08 5.01
CA ASN A 147 -15.52 -0.10 6.46
C ASN A 147 -15.30 1.29 7.05
N LYS A 148 -16.39 1.97 7.42
CA LYS A 148 -16.34 3.32 7.98
C LYS A 148 -15.48 3.42 9.24
N GLY A 149 -15.58 2.43 10.14
CA GLY A 149 -14.76 2.41 11.36
C GLY A 149 -13.26 2.29 11.09
N ALA A 150 -12.87 1.45 10.11
CA ALA A 150 -11.48 1.32 9.68
C ALA A 150 -10.97 2.63 9.06
N LEU A 151 -11.76 3.28 8.21
CA LEU A 151 -11.43 4.58 7.63
C LEU A 151 -11.21 5.66 8.70
N GLU A 152 -12.09 5.76 9.71
CA GLU A 152 -11.93 6.76 10.77
C GLU A 152 -10.67 6.50 11.59
N ARG A 153 -10.42 5.27 12.01
CA ARG A 153 -9.15 4.92 12.71
C ARG A 153 -7.91 5.26 11.88
N TYR A 154 -7.93 4.92 10.59
CA TYR A 154 -6.83 5.27 9.67
C TYR A 154 -6.59 6.78 9.62
N LYS A 155 -7.63 7.59 9.48
CA LYS A 155 -7.53 9.07 9.42
C LYS A 155 -6.84 9.67 10.65
N GLU A 156 -7.10 9.10 11.82
CA GLU A 156 -6.50 9.56 13.09
C GLU A 156 -5.01 9.26 13.18
N VAL A 157 -4.54 8.16 12.55
CA VAL A 157 -3.17 7.65 12.73
C VAL A 157 -2.37 7.51 11.44
N LYS A 158 -2.84 8.03 10.29
CA LYS A 158 -2.22 7.81 8.97
C LYS A 158 -0.72 8.13 8.92
N TRP A 159 -0.28 9.16 9.62
CA TRP A 159 1.12 9.55 9.70
C TRP A 159 1.97 8.57 10.54
N LEU A 160 1.36 7.90 11.54
CA LEU A 160 1.98 6.78 12.25
C LEU A 160 2.06 5.54 11.37
N VAL A 161 1.03 5.28 10.55
CA VAL A 161 1.05 4.20 9.56
C VAL A 161 2.20 4.40 8.58
N ALA A 162 2.40 5.61 8.06
CA ALA A 162 3.55 5.91 7.20
C ALA A 162 4.89 5.64 7.90
N SER A 163 5.01 5.99 9.19
CA SER A 163 6.21 5.71 9.98
C SER A 163 6.42 4.22 10.21
N ALA A 164 5.36 3.47 10.47
CA ALA A 164 5.42 2.02 10.65
C ALA A 164 5.88 1.32 9.36
N ILE A 165 5.34 1.71 8.20
CA ILE A 165 5.76 1.18 6.89
C ILE A 165 7.25 1.47 6.65
N VAL A 166 7.67 2.72 6.82
CA VAL A 166 9.09 3.11 6.64
C VAL A 166 9.99 2.31 7.58
N GLY A 167 9.61 2.15 8.86
CA GLY A 167 10.38 1.38 9.83
C GLY A 167 10.59 -0.08 9.40
N GLU A 168 9.63 -0.71 8.71
CA GLU A 168 9.80 -2.07 8.19
C GLU A 168 10.59 -2.14 6.88
N LEU A 169 10.50 -1.12 6.04
CA LEU A 169 11.24 -1.07 4.76
C LEU A 169 12.75 -0.90 4.95
N VAL A 170 13.19 -0.21 6.01
CA VAL A 170 14.61 0.13 6.24
C VAL A 170 15.36 -0.87 7.12
N LYS A 171 14.69 -1.90 7.64
CA LYS A 171 15.34 -3.02 8.36
C LYS A 171 16.15 -3.90 7.41
#